data_d890b1467aaf6aa4f6406621cb399d28
#
_entry.id   d890b1467aaf6aa4f6406621cb399d28
#
_cell.length_a   1.000
_cell.length_b   1.000
_cell.length_c   1.000
_cell.angle_alpha   90.00
_cell.angle_beta   90.00
_cell.angle_gamma   90.00
#
_symmetry.space_group_name_H-M   'P 1'
#
loop_
_entity.id
_entity.type
_entity.pdbx_description
1 polymer ?
#
loop_
_entity_poly.entity_id
_entity_poly.type
_entity_poly.pdbx_seq_one_letter_code
_entity_poly.pdbx_strand_id
1 'polypeptide(L)'
;VGEYDDNGNLFSSSSPTPTPQQQTPPLQITRSTKLYAFCAALNSCNLGYDIGVNTGAAPLLQSTLSLTNLQVEIFIGSLNLFAMIGSASSNWVSDTLGRRWAFRVAAIVFLLGMILQSVASTYAILMVGRSFVGLGVGFGLAIDPVYISEISTANHRGQLVTWSEIAINVGIVLGFTSGLIFSGVDDDVAWRCMFGLGVIMPCAVIYCATFVMPESPRWLVSKDRNDEAKNVLWNVYPDGYDVGKIVDEIKDGLKKESIAEHAVGWNVILFPSPAFKRMLLVGVGIAIAQQA
;
A
#
# COMPACT_ATOMS: atom_id res chain seq x y z
N VAL A 1 49.51 -2.64 -28.15
CA VAL A 1 50.35 -3.64 -28.79
C VAL A 1 49.44 -4.32 -29.80
N GLY A 2 49.55 -3.95 -31.11
CA GLY A 2 48.70 -4.52 -32.16
C GLY A 2 49.27 -5.89 -32.54
N GLU A 3 48.43 -6.88 -32.65
CA GLU A 3 48.75 -8.19 -33.22
C GLU A 3 48.78 -8.06 -34.74
N TYR A 4 49.86 -8.48 -35.35
CA TYR A 4 50.07 -8.53 -36.81
C TYR A 4 49.94 -9.99 -37.26
N ASP A 5 49.37 -10.21 -38.45
CA ASP A 5 49.39 -11.52 -39.11
C ASP A 5 50.80 -11.83 -39.67
N ASP A 6 51.06 -13.08 -40.02
CA ASP A 6 52.34 -13.54 -40.55
C ASP A 6 52.75 -12.83 -41.87
N ASN A 7 51.92 -12.00 -42.45
CA ASN A 7 52.14 -11.18 -43.62
C ASN A 7 52.28 -9.67 -43.35
N GLY A 8 52.30 -9.26 -42.04
CA GLY A 8 52.53 -7.88 -41.63
C GLY A 8 51.34 -6.93 -41.74
N ASN A 9 50.11 -7.46 -41.89
CA ASN A 9 48.92 -6.65 -41.92
C ASN A 9 48.33 -6.51 -40.50
N LEU A 10 47.98 -5.28 -40.13
CA LEU A 10 47.26 -5.01 -38.89
C LEU A 10 45.88 -5.67 -38.91
N PHE A 11 45.60 -6.54 -37.95
CA PHE A 11 44.25 -6.98 -37.70
C PHE A 11 43.42 -5.75 -37.32
N SER A 12 42.66 -5.25 -38.26
CA SER A 12 41.59 -4.29 -38.01
C SER A 12 40.53 -5.01 -37.17
N SER A 13 40.63 -4.87 -35.86
CA SER A 13 39.53 -5.23 -34.97
C SER A 13 38.37 -4.28 -35.27
N SER A 14 37.54 -4.62 -36.24
CA SER A 14 36.21 -4.05 -36.36
C SER A 14 35.44 -4.53 -35.13
N SER A 15 35.52 -3.75 -34.05
CA SER A 15 34.55 -3.86 -32.94
C SER A 15 33.18 -3.87 -33.62
N PRO A 16 32.30 -4.86 -33.31
CA PRO A 16 30.94 -4.86 -33.83
C PRO A 16 30.31 -3.52 -33.48
N THR A 17 29.91 -2.76 -34.51
CA THR A 17 29.13 -1.53 -34.35
C THR A 17 28.00 -1.85 -33.40
N PRO A 18 27.82 -1.14 -32.29
CA PRO A 18 26.70 -1.40 -31.38
C PRO A 18 25.43 -1.27 -32.20
N THR A 19 24.70 -2.36 -32.32
CA THR A 19 23.37 -2.40 -32.92
C THR A 19 22.59 -1.23 -32.34
N PRO A 20 21.93 -0.38 -33.15
CA PRO A 20 21.14 0.72 -32.60
C PRO A 20 20.21 0.14 -31.57
N GLN A 21 20.43 0.48 -30.30
CA GLN A 21 19.46 0.18 -29.24
C GLN A 21 18.19 0.82 -29.74
N GLN A 22 17.18 0.00 -30.05
CA GLN A 22 15.83 0.49 -30.29
C GLN A 22 15.49 1.35 -29.08
N GLN A 23 15.50 2.66 -29.27
CA GLN A 23 15.07 3.61 -28.26
C GLN A 23 13.61 3.28 -28.01
N THR A 24 13.37 2.47 -26.99
CA THR A 24 12.01 2.26 -26.48
C THR A 24 11.45 3.63 -26.14
N PRO A 25 10.28 4.00 -26.67
CA PRO A 25 9.68 5.29 -26.38
C PRO A 25 9.62 5.50 -24.88
N PRO A 26 9.75 6.75 -24.38
CA PRO A 26 9.69 6.99 -22.94
C PRO A 26 8.40 6.39 -22.39
N LEU A 27 8.54 5.53 -21.39
CA LEU A 27 7.43 4.84 -20.73
C LEU A 27 6.48 5.90 -20.16
N GLN A 28 5.39 6.19 -20.87
CA GLN A 28 4.33 7.06 -20.36
C GLN A 28 3.40 6.24 -19.46
N ILE A 29 2.99 6.83 -18.35
CA ILE A 29 2.01 6.19 -17.45
C ILE A 29 0.69 6.09 -18.20
N THR A 30 0.17 4.88 -18.39
CA THR A 30 -1.13 4.67 -19.02
C THR A 30 -2.26 5.19 -18.14
N ARG A 31 -3.41 5.50 -18.74
CA ARG A 31 -4.61 5.91 -17.99
C ARG A 31 -5.06 4.82 -17.02
N SER A 32 -4.95 3.57 -17.42
CA SER A 32 -5.30 2.41 -16.59
C SER A 32 -4.42 2.33 -15.34
N THR A 33 -3.10 2.49 -15.48
CA THR A 33 -2.17 2.48 -14.33
C THR A 33 -2.49 3.61 -13.33
N LYS A 34 -2.80 4.82 -13.83
CA LYS A 34 -3.22 5.94 -12.96
C LYS A 34 -4.51 5.60 -12.21
N LEU A 35 -5.49 5.02 -12.90
CA LEU A 35 -6.76 4.64 -12.28
C LEU A 35 -6.55 3.58 -11.18
N TYR A 36 -5.74 2.56 -11.44
CA TYR A 36 -5.45 1.50 -10.47
C TYR A 36 -4.69 2.03 -9.26
N ALA A 37 -3.69 2.89 -9.48
CA ALA A 37 -2.95 3.54 -8.41
C ALA A 37 -3.87 4.48 -7.57
N PHE A 38 -4.78 5.20 -8.21
CA PHE A 38 -5.78 6.01 -7.51
C PHE A 38 -6.71 5.16 -6.66
N CYS A 39 -7.21 4.04 -7.19
CA CYS A 39 -8.06 3.12 -6.43
C CYS A 39 -7.31 2.52 -5.21
N ALA A 40 -6.03 2.21 -5.35
CA ALA A 40 -5.21 1.77 -4.22
C ALA A 40 -5.02 2.90 -3.18
N ALA A 41 -4.72 4.12 -3.64
CA ALA A 41 -4.55 5.29 -2.77
C ALA A 41 -5.82 5.64 -1.98
N LEU A 42 -7.03 5.34 -2.49
CA LEU A 42 -8.28 5.50 -1.73
C LEU A 42 -8.28 4.73 -0.41
N ASN A 43 -7.57 3.59 -0.34
CA ASN A 43 -7.46 2.85 0.90
C ASN A 43 -6.62 3.61 1.94
N SER A 44 -5.56 4.30 1.52
CA SER A 44 -4.80 5.21 2.40
C SER A 44 -5.64 6.39 2.90
N CYS A 45 -6.66 6.82 2.15
CA CYS A 45 -7.59 7.84 2.58
C CYS A 45 -8.42 7.42 3.81
N ASN A 46 -8.70 6.11 4.00
CA ASN A 46 -9.37 5.58 5.20
C ASN A 46 -8.58 5.91 6.47
N LEU A 47 -7.25 5.69 6.46
CA LEU A 47 -6.38 6.05 7.58
C LEU A 47 -6.44 7.55 7.85
N GLY A 48 -6.32 8.37 6.80
CA GLY A 48 -6.39 9.83 6.94
C GLY A 48 -7.71 10.28 7.56
N TYR A 49 -8.82 9.73 7.09
CA TYR A 49 -10.14 10.03 7.64
C TYR A 49 -10.24 9.66 9.12
N ASP A 50 -9.75 8.49 9.51
CA ASP A 50 -9.74 8.06 10.91
C ASP A 50 -8.93 9.02 11.80
N ILE A 51 -7.76 9.47 11.36
CA ILE A 51 -6.95 10.46 12.09
C ILE A 51 -7.73 11.77 12.25
N GLY A 52 -8.30 12.29 11.16
CA GLY A 52 -9.01 13.56 11.16
C GLY A 52 -10.30 13.51 11.99
N VAL A 53 -11.10 12.46 11.86
CA VAL A 53 -12.37 12.34 12.57
C VAL A 53 -12.18 12.23 14.08
N ASN A 54 -11.15 11.51 14.53
CA ASN A 54 -10.89 11.35 15.97
C ASN A 54 -10.57 12.68 16.67
N THR A 55 -9.94 13.61 15.97
CA THR A 55 -9.66 14.93 16.57
C THR A 55 -10.95 15.68 16.92
N GLY A 56 -11.97 15.60 16.06
CA GLY A 56 -13.28 16.21 16.33
C GLY A 56 -14.18 15.37 17.26
N ALA A 57 -14.14 14.05 17.11
CA ALA A 57 -15.00 13.13 17.87
C ALA A 57 -14.53 12.87 19.30
N ALA A 58 -13.21 12.96 19.60
CA ALA A 58 -12.68 12.61 20.92
C ALA A 58 -13.29 13.43 22.09
N PRO A 59 -13.42 14.77 22.02
CA PRO A 59 -14.07 15.53 23.08
C PRO A 59 -15.57 15.20 23.22
N LEU A 60 -16.26 14.92 22.12
CA LEU A 60 -17.68 14.54 22.13
C LEU A 60 -17.88 13.14 22.75
N LEU A 61 -16.99 12.19 22.44
CA LEU A 61 -16.98 10.87 23.06
C LEU A 61 -16.74 10.96 24.57
N GLN A 62 -15.83 11.84 24.97
CA GLN A 62 -15.49 12.04 26.38
C GLN A 62 -16.68 12.58 27.16
N SER A 63 -17.41 13.55 26.63
CA SER A 63 -18.58 14.13 27.27
C SER A 63 -19.74 13.16 27.31
N THR A 64 -20.06 12.50 26.19
CA THR A 64 -21.27 11.65 26.09
C THR A 64 -21.15 10.30 26.79
N LEU A 65 -19.97 9.65 26.70
CA LEU A 65 -19.71 8.37 27.36
C LEU A 65 -19.04 8.51 28.74
N SER A 66 -18.87 9.75 29.23
CA SER A 66 -18.22 10.05 30.52
C SER A 66 -16.84 9.38 30.66
N LEU A 67 -16.03 9.42 29.61
CA LEU A 67 -14.74 8.77 29.60
C LEU A 67 -13.68 9.58 30.36
N THR A 68 -12.79 8.87 31.02
CA THR A 68 -11.58 9.48 31.59
C THR A 68 -10.58 9.88 30.51
N ASN A 69 -9.70 10.85 30.79
CA ASN A 69 -8.64 11.25 29.87
C ASN A 69 -7.80 10.04 29.44
N LEU A 70 -7.45 9.16 30.38
CA LEU A 70 -6.70 7.94 30.08
C LEU A 70 -7.42 7.00 29.10
N GLN A 71 -8.75 6.86 29.23
CA GLN A 71 -9.52 6.04 28.29
C GLN A 71 -9.52 6.62 26.87
N VAL A 72 -9.61 7.94 26.74
CA VAL A 72 -9.52 8.62 25.44
C VAL A 72 -8.12 8.45 24.83
N GLU A 73 -7.07 8.62 25.61
CA GLU A 73 -5.68 8.41 25.15
C GLU A 73 -5.44 6.96 24.73
N ILE A 74 -5.91 5.98 25.49
CA ILE A 74 -5.84 4.56 25.13
C ILE A 74 -6.62 4.30 23.83
N PHE A 75 -7.81 4.88 23.69
CA PHE A 75 -8.61 4.73 22.48
C PHE A 75 -7.85 5.25 21.25
N ILE A 76 -7.28 6.44 21.32
CA ILE A 76 -6.51 7.04 20.20
C ILE A 76 -5.25 6.21 19.92
N GLY A 77 -4.45 5.92 20.93
CA GLY A 77 -3.15 5.25 20.79
C GLY A 77 -3.26 3.77 20.38
N SER A 78 -4.35 3.09 20.75
CA SER A 78 -4.55 1.67 20.42
C SER A 78 -4.61 1.39 18.92
N LEU A 79 -4.94 2.38 18.09
CA LEU A 79 -4.92 2.26 16.63
C LEU A 79 -3.57 1.71 16.13
N ASN A 80 -2.48 2.32 16.58
CA ASN A 80 -1.13 1.95 16.12
C ASN A 80 -0.76 0.52 16.54
N LEU A 81 -1.20 0.08 17.73
CA LEU A 81 -0.97 -1.29 18.20
C LEU A 81 -1.70 -2.31 17.30
N PHE A 82 -2.97 -2.09 17.02
CA PHE A 82 -3.74 -2.97 16.14
C PHE A 82 -3.28 -2.88 14.69
N ALA A 83 -2.84 -1.71 14.22
CA ALA A 83 -2.26 -1.54 12.89
C ALA A 83 -0.95 -2.33 12.73
N MET A 84 -0.11 -2.41 13.76
CA MET A 84 1.08 -3.25 13.76
C MET A 84 0.72 -4.73 13.57
N ILE A 85 -0.30 -5.23 14.26
CA ILE A 85 -0.79 -6.61 14.12
C ILE A 85 -1.37 -6.82 12.71
N GLY A 86 -2.16 -5.86 12.23
CA GLY A 86 -2.74 -5.86 10.89
C GLY A 86 -1.66 -5.94 9.80
N SER A 87 -0.65 -5.09 9.85
CA SER A 87 0.44 -5.07 8.88
C SER A 87 1.26 -6.37 8.86
N ALA A 88 1.53 -6.94 10.03
CA ALA A 88 2.23 -8.22 10.14
C ALA A 88 1.45 -9.39 9.51
N SER A 89 0.13 -9.40 9.65
CA SER A 89 -0.74 -10.45 9.09
C SER A 89 -1.08 -10.22 7.61
N SER A 90 -0.93 -9.00 7.11
CA SER A 90 -1.30 -8.62 5.73
C SER A 90 -0.49 -9.36 4.67
N ASN A 91 0.81 -9.58 4.91
CA ASN A 91 1.69 -10.29 3.98
C ASN A 91 1.18 -11.70 3.71
N TRP A 92 0.82 -12.44 4.76
CA TRP A 92 0.31 -13.80 4.60
C TRP A 92 -1.00 -13.83 3.77
N VAL A 93 -1.92 -12.92 4.04
CA VAL A 93 -3.19 -12.80 3.28
C VAL A 93 -2.94 -12.39 1.84
N SER A 94 -2.08 -11.39 1.63
CA SER A 94 -1.74 -10.85 0.31
C SER A 94 -1.03 -11.88 -0.58
N ASP A 95 -0.16 -12.72 -0.02
CA ASP A 95 0.58 -13.73 -0.78
C ASP A 95 -0.25 -14.97 -1.07
N THR A 96 -1.20 -15.32 -0.18
CA THR A 96 -2.07 -16.48 -0.38
C THR A 96 -3.26 -16.17 -1.30
N LEU A 97 -4.00 -15.10 -1.02
CA LEU A 97 -5.26 -14.77 -1.69
C LEU A 97 -5.10 -13.77 -2.85
N GLY A 98 -3.97 -13.08 -2.91
CA GLY A 98 -3.71 -12.02 -3.90
C GLY A 98 -3.96 -10.63 -3.36
N ARG A 99 -3.42 -9.62 -4.08
CA ARG A 99 -3.46 -8.21 -3.65
C ARG A 99 -4.89 -7.67 -3.68
N ARG A 100 -5.63 -8.02 -4.71
CA ARG A 100 -7.03 -7.60 -4.89
C ARG A 100 -7.94 -8.09 -3.76
N TRP A 101 -7.77 -9.34 -3.30
CA TRP A 101 -8.49 -9.87 -2.15
C TRP A 101 -8.05 -9.22 -0.85
N ALA A 102 -6.77 -8.95 -0.70
CA ALA A 102 -6.23 -8.29 0.49
C ALA A 102 -6.82 -6.86 0.67
N PHE A 103 -7.01 -6.08 -0.42
CA PHE A 103 -7.73 -4.81 -0.37
C PHE A 103 -9.17 -4.97 0.11
N ARG A 104 -9.88 -6.00 -0.35
CA ARG A 104 -11.25 -6.25 0.10
C ARG A 104 -11.31 -6.59 1.57
N VAL A 105 -10.42 -7.46 2.04
CA VAL A 105 -10.33 -7.85 3.46
C VAL A 105 -10.02 -6.62 4.32
N ALA A 106 -9.02 -5.82 3.95
CA ALA A 106 -8.68 -4.58 4.64
C ALA A 106 -9.88 -3.64 4.76
N ALA A 107 -10.56 -3.39 3.64
CA ALA A 107 -11.70 -2.48 3.60
C ALA A 107 -12.93 -3.02 4.36
N ILE A 108 -13.19 -4.33 4.30
CA ILE A 108 -14.29 -4.96 5.07
C ILE A 108 -14.01 -4.87 6.57
N VAL A 109 -12.79 -5.17 7.00
CA VAL A 109 -12.41 -5.11 8.41
C VAL A 109 -12.50 -3.67 8.92
N PHE A 110 -12.01 -2.70 8.15
CA PHE A 110 -12.12 -1.28 8.48
C PHE A 110 -13.59 -0.83 8.55
N LEU A 111 -14.41 -1.22 7.57
CA LEU A 111 -15.85 -0.91 7.50
C LEU A 111 -16.59 -1.41 8.75
N LEU A 112 -16.37 -2.66 9.14
CA LEU A 112 -16.96 -3.24 10.34
C LEU A 112 -16.55 -2.44 11.59
N GLY A 113 -15.30 -2.02 11.68
CA GLY A 113 -14.81 -1.19 12.76
C GLY A 113 -15.51 0.17 12.83
N MET A 114 -15.67 0.87 11.68
CA MET A 114 -16.36 2.15 11.63
C MET A 114 -17.85 2.04 12.01
N ILE A 115 -18.53 1.00 11.55
CA ILE A 115 -19.93 0.72 11.94
C ILE A 115 -20.02 0.49 13.45
N LEU A 116 -19.14 -0.37 14.01
CA LEU A 116 -19.14 -0.65 15.44
C LEU A 116 -18.86 0.61 16.28
N GLN A 117 -17.96 1.47 15.83
CA GLN A 117 -17.71 2.75 16.50
C GLN A 117 -18.93 3.66 16.41
N SER A 118 -19.57 3.80 15.26
CA SER A 118 -20.75 4.66 15.07
C SER A 118 -21.93 4.27 15.97
N VAL A 119 -22.13 2.96 16.22
CA VAL A 119 -23.25 2.47 17.07
C VAL A 119 -22.84 2.20 18.52
N ALA A 120 -21.60 2.51 18.91
CA ALA A 120 -21.10 2.20 20.24
C ALA A 120 -21.91 2.92 21.32
N SER A 121 -22.38 2.17 22.32
CA SER A 121 -23.04 2.67 23.52
C SER A 121 -22.17 2.52 24.78
N THR A 122 -21.06 1.83 24.68
CA THR A 122 -20.12 1.62 25.78
C THR A 122 -18.69 1.74 25.31
N TYR A 123 -17.77 2.06 26.22
CA TYR A 123 -16.34 2.08 25.94
C TYR A 123 -15.82 0.74 25.39
N ALA A 124 -16.36 -0.38 25.87
CA ALA A 124 -15.93 -1.70 25.40
C ALA A 124 -16.26 -1.91 23.91
N ILE A 125 -17.47 -1.56 23.47
CA ILE A 125 -17.86 -1.66 22.05
C ILE A 125 -17.01 -0.71 21.20
N LEU A 126 -16.76 0.50 21.68
CA LEU A 126 -15.89 1.48 21.02
C LEU A 126 -14.49 0.91 20.80
N MET A 127 -13.90 0.26 21.81
CA MET A 127 -12.56 -0.36 21.74
C MET A 127 -12.54 -1.57 20.78
N VAL A 128 -13.59 -2.38 20.77
CA VAL A 128 -13.73 -3.46 19.77
C VAL A 128 -13.77 -2.87 18.36
N GLY A 129 -14.58 -1.84 18.11
CA GLY A 129 -14.59 -1.13 16.84
C GLY A 129 -13.20 -0.58 16.47
N ARG A 130 -12.50 0.00 17.46
CA ARG A 130 -11.14 0.54 17.29
C ARG A 130 -10.13 -0.53 16.89
N SER A 131 -10.23 -1.74 17.45
CA SER A 131 -9.36 -2.85 17.09
C SER A 131 -9.55 -3.28 15.61
N PHE A 132 -10.80 -3.32 15.14
CA PHE A 132 -11.09 -3.61 13.73
C PHE A 132 -10.57 -2.51 12.80
N VAL A 133 -10.80 -1.23 13.14
CA VAL A 133 -10.25 -0.11 12.37
C VAL A 133 -8.74 -0.21 12.28
N GLY A 134 -8.04 -0.41 13.41
CA GLY A 134 -6.60 -0.53 13.44
C GLY A 134 -6.08 -1.69 12.59
N LEU A 135 -6.69 -2.87 12.70
CA LEU A 135 -6.34 -4.01 11.84
C LEU A 135 -6.50 -3.67 10.36
N GLY A 136 -7.64 -3.06 9.96
CA GLY A 136 -7.90 -2.65 8.57
C GLY A 136 -6.88 -1.64 8.06
N VAL A 137 -6.55 -0.64 8.86
CA VAL A 137 -5.51 0.36 8.58
C VAL A 137 -4.15 -0.31 8.36
N GLY A 138 -3.74 -1.21 9.26
CA GLY A 138 -2.48 -1.91 9.15
C GLY A 138 -2.36 -2.76 7.89
N PHE A 139 -3.45 -3.46 7.53
CA PHE A 139 -3.53 -4.16 6.25
C PHE A 139 -3.31 -3.21 5.07
N GLY A 140 -4.02 -2.07 5.05
CA GLY A 140 -3.93 -1.09 3.98
C GLY A 140 -2.53 -0.54 3.80
N LEU A 141 -1.94 -0.04 4.88
CA LEU A 141 -0.59 0.54 4.86
C LEU A 141 0.48 -0.41 4.31
N ALA A 142 0.33 -1.72 4.56
CA ALA A 142 1.27 -2.71 4.03
C ALA A 142 1.01 -3.04 2.55
N ILE A 143 -0.25 -3.09 2.11
CA ILE A 143 -0.61 -3.56 0.77
C ILE A 143 -0.53 -2.44 -0.28
N ASP A 144 -0.89 -1.20 0.07
CA ASP A 144 -0.95 -0.07 -0.87
C ASP A 144 0.36 0.14 -1.63
N PRO A 145 1.53 0.32 -0.98
CA PRO A 145 2.79 0.55 -1.69
C PRO A 145 3.25 -0.69 -2.47
N VAL A 146 2.97 -1.90 -1.96
CA VAL A 146 3.30 -3.15 -2.65
C VAL A 146 2.53 -3.25 -3.96
N TYR A 147 1.21 -3.09 -3.94
CA TYR A 147 0.38 -3.15 -5.14
C TYR A 147 0.77 -2.09 -6.16
N ILE A 148 0.91 -0.83 -5.72
CA ILE A 148 1.32 0.28 -6.58
C ILE A 148 2.69 -0.01 -7.22
N SER A 149 3.63 -0.57 -6.46
CA SER A 149 4.95 -0.92 -6.98
C SER A 149 4.92 -2.06 -7.99
N GLU A 150 4.00 -3.02 -7.85
CA GLU A 150 3.87 -4.18 -8.73
C GLU A 150 3.12 -3.85 -10.03
N ILE A 151 2.20 -2.86 -10.00
CA ILE A 151 1.43 -2.46 -11.18
C ILE A 151 2.04 -1.26 -11.92
N SER A 152 3.04 -0.61 -11.36
CA SER A 152 3.72 0.55 -11.95
C SER A 152 5.03 0.17 -12.62
N THR A 153 5.38 0.90 -13.67
CA THR A 153 6.71 0.82 -14.28
C THR A 153 7.77 1.40 -13.35
N ALA A 154 9.00 0.88 -13.42
CA ALA A 154 10.09 1.27 -12.52
C ALA A 154 10.32 2.80 -12.45
N ASN A 155 10.22 3.49 -13.61
CA ASN A 155 10.46 4.93 -13.72
C ASN A 155 9.40 5.80 -12.99
N HIS A 156 8.18 5.29 -12.80
CA HIS A 156 7.07 6.06 -12.25
C HIS A 156 6.58 5.56 -10.88
N ARG A 157 7.20 4.49 -10.37
CA ARG A 157 6.84 3.86 -9.10
C ARG A 157 6.81 4.87 -7.94
N GLY A 158 7.88 5.67 -7.79
CA GLY A 158 7.97 6.67 -6.73
C GLY A 158 6.85 7.71 -6.81
N GLN A 159 6.57 8.22 -8.00
CA GLN A 159 5.49 9.20 -8.20
C GLN A 159 4.12 8.63 -7.83
N LEU A 160 3.82 7.38 -8.19
CA LEU A 160 2.51 6.78 -7.91
C LEU A 160 2.35 6.40 -6.43
N VAL A 161 3.43 5.99 -5.75
CA VAL A 161 3.41 5.73 -4.31
C VAL A 161 3.11 7.01 -3.52
N THR A 162 3.61 8.18 -3.97
CA THR A 162 3.30 9.47 -3.33
C THR A 162 1.79 9.79 -3.34
N TRP A 163 1.01 9.23 -4.25
CA TRP A 163 -0.45 9.41 -4.25
C TRP A 163 -1.12 8.85 -2.99
N SER A 164 -0.57 7.80 -2.39
CA SER A 164 -1.06 7.28 -1.11
C SER A 164 -0.87 8.29 0.01
N GLU A 165 0.27 8.99 0.06
CA GLU A 165 0.52 10.07 1.03
C GLU A 165 -0.42 11.26 0.83
N ILE A 166 -0.66 11.64 -0.42
CA ILE A 166 -1.64 12.70 -0.74
C ILE A 166 -3.04 12.27 -0.28
N ALA A 167 -3.42 11.01 -0.52
CA ALA A 167 -4.73 10.49 -0.13
C ALA A 167 -4.92 10.46 1.40
N ILE A 168 -3.87 10.16 2.19
CA ILE A 168 -3.92 10.27 3.65
C ILE A 168 -4.25 11.72 4.04
N ASN A 169 -3.55 12.71 3.49
CA ASN A 169 -3.79 14.11 3.82
C ASN A 169 -5.18 14.58 3.41
N VAL A 170 -5.68 14.14 2.25
CA VAL A 170 -7.07 14.40 1.83
C VAL A 170 -8.04 13.78 2.82
N GLY A 171 -7.80 12.55 3.26
CA GLY A 171 -8.60 11.88 4.28
C GLY A 171 -8.65 12.66 5.59
N ILE A 172 -7.51 13.17 6.07
CA ILE A 172 -7.43 14.00 7.28
C ILE A 172 -8.32 15.24 7.14
N VAL A 173 -8.22 15.95 6.02
CA VAL A 173 -9.06 17.14 5.75
C VAL A 173 -10.55 16.76 5.74
N LEU A 174 -10.92 15.64 5.12
CA LEU A 174 -12.31 15.15 5.12
C LEU A 174 -12.78 14.80 6.53
N GLY A 175 -11.93 14.19 7.36
CA GLY A 175 -12.21 13.91 8.77
C GLY A 175 -12.47 15.18 9.58
N PHE A 176 -11.61 16.19 9.46
CA PHE A 176 -11.84 17.50 10.09
C PHE A 176 -13.10 18.18 9.58
N THR A 177 -13.36 18.13 8.27
CA THR A 177 -14.56 18.71 7.67
C THR A 177 -15.82 18.05 8.22
N SER A 178 -15.81 16.74 8.48
CA SER A 178 -16.95 16.06 9.11
C SER A 178 -17.28 16.64 10.49
N GLY A 179 -16.26 16.96 11.29
CA GLY A 179 -16.43 17.65 12.57
C GLY A 179 -17.09 19.03 12.44
N LEU A 180 -16.74 19.79 11.40
CA LEU A 180 -17.36 21.07 11.12
C LEU A 180 -18.83 20.93 10.66
N ILE A 181 -19.12 19.94 9.82
CA ILE A 181 -20.49 19.70 9.33
C ILE A 181 -21.44 19.38 10.48
N PHE A 182 -20.99 18.60 11.47
CA PHE A 182 -21.84 18.19 12.59
C PHE A 182 -21.67 19.05 13.84
N SER A 183 -20.95 20.17 13.81
CA SER A 183 -20.68 21.05 14.95
C SER A 183 -21.92 21.70 15.58
N GLY A 184 -23.06 21.70 14.87
CA GLY A 184 -24.33 22.24 15.38
C GLY A 184 -25.36 21.18 15.81
N VAL A 185 -24.96 19.91 15.82
CA VAL A 185 -25.80 18.76 16.16
C VAL A 185 -25.53 18.35 17.60
N ASP A 186 -26.49 17.69 18.25
CA ASP A 186 -26.32 17.12 19.59
C ASP A 186 -25.07 16.22 19.65
N ASP A 187 -24.29 16.38 20.69
CA ASP A 187 -22.98 15.73 20.86
C ASP A 187 -23.04 14.21 20.66
N ASP A 188 -24.07 13.53 21.19
CA ASP A 188 -24.21 12.07 21.03
C ASP A 188 -24.53 11.65 19.60
N VAL A 189 -25.25 12.47 18.84
CA VAL A 189 -25.54 12.19 17.44
C VAL A 189 -24.38 12.60 16.56
N ALA A 190 -23.70 13.69 16.86
CA ALA A 190 -22.64 14.27 16.04
C ALA A 190 -21.48 13.26 15.84
N TRP A 191 -20.88 12.72 16.90
CA TRP A 191 -19.76 11.79 16.75
C TRP A 191 -20.17 10.47 16.08
N ARG A 192 -21.42 10.00 16.30
CA ARG A 192 -21.95 8.81 15.60
C ARG A 192 -22.04 9.04 14.10
N CYS A 193 -22.55 10.20 13.69
CA CYS A 193 -22.62 10.59 12.28
C CYS A 193 -21.24 10.79 11.67
N MET A 194 -20.27 11.33 12.41
CA MET A 194 -18.90 11.49 11.96
C MET A 194 -18.25 10.12 11.65
N PHE A 195 -18.36 9.13 12.55
CA PHE A 195 -17.90 7.77 12.26
C PHE A 195 -18.74 7.10 11.17
N GLY A 196 -20.04 7.31 11.14
CA GLY A 196 -20.95 6.80 10.12
C GLY A 196 -20.57 7.29 8.70
N LEU A 197 -20.19 8.56 8.56
CA LEU A 197 -19.72 9.12 7.29
C LEU A 197 -18.43 8.42 6.81
N GLY A 198 -17.58 7.97 7.74
CA GLY A 198 -16.37 7.20 7.45
C GLY A 198 -16.61 5.84 6.79
N VAL A 199 -17.85 5.35 6.77
CA VAL A 199 -18.24 4.11 6.07
C VAL A 199 -18.17 4.25 4.54
N ILE A 200 -18.27 5.46 4.00
CA ILE A 200 -18.31 5.71 2.55
C ILE A 200 -17.00 5.30 1.87
N MET A 201 -15.86 5.64 2.48
CA MET A 201 -14.53 5.38 1.87
C MET A 201 -14.24 3.88 1.72
N PRO A 202 -14.38 3.02 2.76
CA PRO A 202 -14.14 1.59 2.61
C PRO A 202 -15.13 0.93 1.63
N CYS A 203 -16.37 1.41 1.53
CA CYS A 203 -17.31 0.96 0.50
C CYS A 203 -16.78 1.27 -0.91
N ALA A 204 -16.22 2.45 -1.13
CA ALA A 204 -15.61 2.81 -2.40
C ALA A 204 -14.39 1.92 -2.71
N VAL A 205 -13.55 1.62 -1.71
CA VAL A 205 -12.41 0.69 -1.87
C VAL A 205 -12.88 -0.72 -2.23
N ILE A 206 -13.91 -1.24 -1.57
CA ILE A 206 -14.51 -2.56 -1.88
C ILE A 206 -15.01 -2.58 -3.33
N TYR A 207 -15.70 -1.52 -3.76
CA TYR A 207 -16.17 -1.39 -5.14
C TYR A 207 -14.98 -1.38 -6.12
N CYS A 208 -13.98 -0.55 -5.89
CA CYS A 208 -12.79 -0.47 -6.74
C CYS A 208 -12.04 -1.80 -6.80
N ALA A 209 -11.81 -2.45 -5.65
CA ALA A 209 -11.12 -3.74 -5.58
C ALA A 209 -11.94 -4.89 -6.22
N THR A 210 -13.27 -4.71 -6.37
CA THR A 210 -14.12 -5.75 -6.96
C THR A 210 -14.27 -5.58 -8.47
N PHE A 211 -14.42 -4.37 -8.97
CA PHE A 211 -14.82 -4.11 -10.34
C PHE A 211 -13.76 -3.38 -11.19
N VAL A 212 -12.84 -2.67 -10.57
CA VAL A 212 -11.89 -1.79 -11.28
C VAL A 212 -10.48 -2.34 -11.23
N MET A 213 -9.99 -2.75 -10.05
CA MET A 213 -8.60 -3.14 -9.88
C MET A 213 -8.34 -4.55 -10.41
N PRO A 214 -7.34 -4.74 -11.30
CA PRO A 214 -6.88 -6.07 -11.66
C PRO A 214 -6.03 -6.68 -10.53
N GLU A 215 -5.75 -7.96 -10.62
CA GLU A 215 -4.77 -8.60 -9.74
C GLU A 215 -3.34 -8.19 -10.14
N SER A 216 -2.40 -8.27 -9.20
CA SER A 216 -1.01 -7.95 -9.49
C SER A 216 -0.42 -8.89 -10.54
N PRO A 217 0.25 -8.38 -11.59
CA PRO A 217 0.94 -9.22 -12.57
C PRO A 217 2.00 -10.11 -11.93
N ARG A 218 2.73 -9.58 -10.94
CA ARG A 218 3.75 -10.31 -10.20
C ARG A 218 3.18 -11.47 -9.40
N TRP A 219 2.06 -11.25 -8.72
CA TRP A 219 1.36 -12.31 -8.00
C TRP A 219 0.79 -13.36 -8.95
N LEU A 220 0.22 -12.95 -10.09
CA LEU A 220 -0.29 -13.89 -11.09
C LEU A 220 0.82 -14.80 -11.63
N VAL A 221 2.00 -14.24 -11.91
CA VAL A 221 3.18 -15.00 -12.35
C VAL A 221 3.65 -15.95 -11.25
N SER A 222 3.66 -15.54 -9.98
CA SER A 222 4.03 -16.43 -8.85
C SER A 222 3.08 -17.61 -8.67
N LYS A 223 1.85 -17.53 -9.20
CA LYS A 223 0.84 -18.60 -9.21
C LYS A 223 0.72 -19.31 -10.55
N ASP A 224 1.70 -19.15 -11.45
CA ASP A 224 1.75 -19.71 -12.81
C ASP A 224 0.58 -19.31 -13.73
N ARG A 225 -0.17 -18.24 -13.38
CA ARG A 225 -1.27 -17.66 -14.16
C ARG A 225 -0.75 -16.66 -15.19
N ASN A 226 0.16 -17.11 -16.05
CA ASN A 226 0.93 -16.24 -16.95
C ASN A 226 0.05 -15.51 -17.99
N ASP A 227 -1.02 -16.14 -18.48
CA ASP A 227 -1.88 -15.51 -19.50
C ASP A 227 -2.70 -14.36 -18.92
N GLU A 228 -3.15 -14.48 -17.68
CA GLU A 228 -3.81 -13.38 -16.98
C GLU A 228 -2.84 -12.24 -16.65
N ALA A 229 -1.60 -12.58 -16.27
CA ALA A 229 -0.55 -11.59 -16.08
C ALA A 229 -0.27 -10.79 -17.35
N LYS A 230 -0.21 -11.45 -18.50
CA LYS A 230 -0.07 -10.77 -19.82
C LYS A 230 -1.23 -9.82 -20.08
N ASN A 231 -2.47 -10.24 -19.83
CA ASN A 231 -3.66 -9.39 -20.02
C ASN A 231 -3.61 -8.12 -19.18
N VAL A 232 -3.16 -8.22 -17.92
CA VAL A 232 -2.99 -7.05 -17.05
C VAL A 232 -1.86 -6.15 -17.57
N LEU A 233 -0.73 -6.73 -17.96
CA LEU A 233 0.42 -6.00 -18.47
C LEU A 233 0.11 -5.25 -19.77
N TRP A 234 -0.72 -5.80 -20.67
CA TRP A 234 -1.20 -5.10 -21.86
C TRP A 234 -1.95 -3.81 -21.54
N ASN A 235 -2.65 -3.74 -20.40
CA ASN A 235 -3.34 -2.52 -19.95
C ASN A 235 -2.41 -1.52 -19.25
N VAL A 236 -1.28 -1.99 -18.72
CA VAL A 236 -0.32 -1.18 -17.96
C VAL A 236 0.77 -0.58 -18.85
N TYR A 237 1.26 -1.37 -19.81
CA TYR A 237 2.33 -0.93 -20.71
C TYR A 237 1.77 -0.36 -22.01
N PRO A 238 2.41 0.67 -22.59
CA PRO A 238 2.02 1.22 -23.89
C PRO A 238 2.24 0.19 -25.01
N ASP A 239 1.54 0.41 -26.13
CA ASP A 239 1.71 -0.40 -27.34
C ASP A 239 3.18 -0.40 -27.82
N GLY A 240 3.65 -1.58 -28.24
CA GLY A 240 5.02 -1.79 -28.74
C GLY A 240 5.99 -2.40 -27.72
N TYR A 241 5.57 -2.64 -26.48
CA TYR A 241 6.36 -3.39 -25.51
C TYR A 241 6.12 -4.90 -25.62
N ASP A 242 7.20 -5.67 -25.54
CA ASP A 242 7.13 -7.13 -25.51
C ASP A 242 6.74 -7.62 -24.12
N VAL A 243 5.43 -7.78 -23.91
CA VAL A 243 4.87 -8.27 -22.64
C VAL A 243 5.39 -9.67 -22.26
N GLY A 244 5.78 -10.48 -23.26
CA GLY A 244 6.37 -11.80 -23.00
C GLY A 244 7.70 -11.67 -22.25
N LYS A 245 8.58 -10.78 -22.69
CA LYS A 245 9.85 -10.51 -22.01
C LYS A 245 9.65 -9.99 -20.61
N ILE A 246 8.66 -9.11 -20.38
CA ILE A 246 8.35 -8.57 -19.05
C ILE A 246 7.92 -9.72 -18.10
N VAL A 247 7.10 -10.66 -18.55
CA VAL A 247 6.74 -11.83 -17.77
C VAL A 247 7.95 -12.69 -17.41
N ASP A 248 8.88 -12.87 -18.36
CA ASP A 248 10.09 -13.66 -18.11
C ASP A 248 11.04 -12.93 -17.14
N GLU A 249 11.16 -11.59 -17.22
CA GLU A 249 11.90 -10.79 -16.24
C GLU A 249 11.29 -10.91 -14.82
N ILE A 250 9.96 -10.91 -14.72
CA ILE A 250 9.26 -11.12 -13.42
C ILE A 250 9.56 -12.51 -12.88
N LYS A 251 9.54 -13.56 -13.73
CA LYS A 251 9.89 -14.94 -13.33
C LYS A 251 11.31 -15.05 -12.81
N ASP A 252 12.26 -14.44 -13.52
CA ASP A 252 13.66 -14.46 -13.09
C ASP A 252 13.89 -13.68 -11.81
N GLY A 253 13.15 -12.58 -11.60
CA GLY A 253 13.14 -11.84 -10.35
C GLY A 253 12.63 -12.69 -9.18
N LEU A 254 11.48 -13.35 -9.34
CA LEU A 254 10.90 -14.25 -8.33
C LEU A 254 11.82 -15.43 -7.98
N LYS A 255 12.50 -16.04 -8.98
CA LYS A 255 13.48 -17.09 -8.72
C LYS A 255 14.67 -16.60 -7.89
N LYS A 256 15.20 -15.43 -8.20
CA LYS A 256 16.32 -14.83 -7.45
C LYS A 256 15.90 -14.53 -6.00
N GLU A 257 14.69 -14.03 -5.79
CA GLU A 257 14.16 -13.77 -4.45
C GLU A 257 13.97 -15.06 -3.64
N SER A 258 13.37 -16.09 -4.22
CA SER A 258 13.19 -17.38 -3.52
C SER A 258 14.54 -18.00 -3.09
N ILE A 259 15.56 -17.89 -3.93
CA ILE A 259 16.92 -18.34 -3.58
C ILE A 259 17.48 -17.49 -2.42
N ALA A 260 17.28 -16.18 -2.46
CA ALA A 260 17.75 -15.27 -1.42
C ALA A 260 17.01 -15.50 -0.08
N GLU A 261 15.71 -15.73 -0.10
CA GLU A 261 14.90 -16.03 1.10
C GLU A 261 15.35 -17.34 1.77
N HIS A 262 15.60 -18.40 0.98
CA HIS A 262 16.12 -19.65 1.53
C HIS A 262 17.54 -19.51 2.11
N ALA A 263 18.36 -18.62 1.56
CA ALA A 263 19.73 -18.39 2.04
C ALA A 263 19.79 -17.53 3.31
N VAL A 264 18.79 -16.66 3.52
CA VAL A 264 18.87 -15.58 4.50
C VAL A 264 18.09 -15.89 5.80
N GLY A 265 16.91 -16.53 5.71
CA GLY A 265 16.09 -16.95 6.86
C GLY A 265 15.88 -15.88 7.96
N TRP A 266 15.15 -16.22 9.02
CA TRP A 266 14.92 -15.36 10.21
C TRP A 266 16.20 -14.98 10.97
N ASN A 267 17.29 -15.73 10.76
CA ASN A 267 18.58 -15.49 11.42
C ASN A 267 19.15 -14.09 11.12
N VAL A 268 18.85 -13.49 9.97
CA VAL A 268 19.34 -12.15 9.62
C VAL A 268 18.66 -11.07 10.44
N ILE A 269 17.40 -11.28 10.86
CA ILE A 269 16.68 -10.34 11.72
C ILE A 269 17.21 -10.46 13.16
N LEU A 270 17.48 -11.68 13.64
CA LEU A 270 17.97 -11.92 15.00
C LEU A 270 19.44 -11.57 15.15
N PHE A 271 20.26 -11.84 14.12
CA PHE A 271 21.69 -11.55 14.08
C PHE A 271 22.06 -10.70 12.86
N PRO A 272 21.61 -9.42 12.82
CA PRO A 272 21.77 -8.59 11.65
C PRO A 272 23.23 -8.25 11.36
N SER A 273 23.63 -8.36 10.09
CA SER A 273 24.94 -7.88 9.63
C SER A 273 25.09 -6.37 9.89
N PRO A 274 26.33 -5.84 10.00
CA PRO A 274 26.54 -4.42 10.23
C PRO A 274 25.87 -3.51 9.17
N ALA A 275 25.80 -3.98 7.92
CA ALA A 275 25.10 -3.27 6.84
C ALA A 275 23.59 -3.25 7.08
N PHE A 276 22.99 -4.39 7.42
CA PHE A 276 21.55 -4.51 7.70
C PHE A 276 21.15 -3.69 8.94
N LYS A 277 21.98 -3.66 10.00
CA LYS A 277 21.76 -2.79 11.17
C LYS A 277 21.66 -1.31 10.77
N ARG A 278 22.58 -0.85 9.90
CA ARG A 278 22.53 0.55 9.41
C ARG A 278 21.27 0.85 8.62
N MET A 279 20.87 -0.04 7.72
CA MET A 279 19.63 0.10 6.95
C MET A 279 18.40 0.16 7.86
N LEU A 280 18.34 -0.72 8.85
CA LEU A 280 17.24 -0.78 9.82
C LEU A 280 17.20 0.48 10.68
N LEU A 281 18.36 0.97 11.13
CA LEU A 281 18.47 2.20 11.93
C LEU A 281 18.03 3.43 11.15
N VAL A 282 18.41 3.52 9.87
CA VAL A 282 17.96 4.60 8.97
C VAL A 282 16.45 4.51 8.74
N GLY A 283 15.91 3.32 8.44
CA GLY A 283 14.48 3.13 8.23
C GLY A 283 13.64 3.49 9.45
N VAL A 284 14.04 3.02 10.63
CA VAL A 284 13.39 3.35 11.91
C VAL A 284 13.54 4.85 12.21
N GLY A 285 14.71 5.43 11.96
CA GLY A 285 14.94 6.87 12.16
C GLY A 285 14.03 7.74 11.28
N ILE A 286 13.85 7.39 10.01
CA ILE A 286 12.93 8.08 9.10
C ILE A 286 11.49 7.92 9.58
N ALA A 287 11.08 6.72 10.00
CA ALA A 287 9.72 6.49 10.50
C ALA A 287 9.42 7.31 11.77
N ILE A 288 10.39 7.42 12.69
CA ILE A 288 10.26 8.27 13.88
C ILE A 288 10.17 9.75 13.48
N ALA A 289 11.02 10.21 12.57
CA ALA A 289 11.00 11.59 12.11
C ALA A 289 9.70 11.97 11.37
N GLN A 290 9.04 11.00 10.72
CA GLN A 290 7.74 11.22 10.07
C GLN A 290 6.60 11.36 11.08
N GLN A 291 6.73 10.77 12.27
CA GLN A 291 5.69 10.79 13.31
C GLN A 291 5.91 11.87 14.39
N ALA A 292 7.11 12.49 14.44
CA ALA A 292 7.44 13.59 15.32
C ALA A 292 6.98 14.94 14.76
#